data_67cd60a76440e8b03a3801e1372e85ea
#
_entry.id   67cd60a76440e8b03a3801e1372e85ea
#
_cell.length_a   1.000
_cell.length_b   1.000
_cell.length_c   1.000
_cell.angle_alpha   90.00
_cell.angle_beta   90.00
_cell.angle_gamma   90.00
#
_symmetry.space_group_name_H-M   'P 1'
#
loop_
_entity.id
_entity.type
_entity.pdbx_description
1 polymer ?
#
loop_
_entity_poly.entity_id
_entity_poly.type
_entity_poly.pdbx_seq_one_letter_code
_entity_poly.pdbx_strand_id
1 'polypeptide(L)'
;MGEFRSFWFDCDSTLSAIEGVDELTLALPKALQREIKALTEAAMNGTVPLAEVYERRLATIAPSRDQLEAVGKLYVEKLVPGDARGSRGRPRCAACCRTGARCPGSR
;
A
#
# COMPACT_ATOMS: atom_id res chain seq x y z
N MET A 1 -3.14 17.07 -28.50
CA MET A 1 -3.26 16.17 -27.31
C MET A 1 -1.95 16.14 -26.58
N GLY A 2 -1.93 16.44 -25.28
CA GLY A 2 -0.72 16.39 -24.48
C GLY A 2 -0.28 14.95 -24.24
N GLU A 3 1.01 14.67 -24.37
CA GLU A 3 1.56 13.38 -23.95
C GLU A 3 1.71 13.37 -22.43
N PHE A 4 1.15 12.36 -21.77
CA PHE A 4 1.39 12.13 -20.33
C PHE A 4 2.80 11.59 -20.15
N ARG A 5 3.59 12.24 -19.30
CA ARG A 5 4.97 11.83 -19.00
C ARG A 5 5.08 10.95 -17.76
N SER A 6 4.06 10.93 -16.91
CA SER A 6 4.05 10.19 -15.66
C SER A 6 2.66 9.68 -15.35
N PHE A 7 2.60 8.49 -14.76
CA PHE A 7 1.40 7.88 -14.23
C PHE A 7 1.66 7.53 -12.77
N TRP A 8 0.74 7.90 -11.90
CA TRP A 8 0.78 7.61 -10.48
C TRP A 8 -0.35 6.65 -10.15
N PHE A 9 -0.01 5.55 -9.52
CA PHE A 9 -0.98 4.55 -9.08
C PHE A 9 -0.95 4.49 -7.56
N ASP A 10 -2.13 4.48 -6.96
CA ASP A 10 -2.31 4.11 -5.57
C ASP A 10 -2.03 2.61 -5.39
N CYS A 11 -1.56 2.21 -4.23
CA CYS A 11 -1.20 0.82 -3.94
C CYS A 11 -2.25 0.12 -3.10
N ASP A 12 -2.54 0.68 -1.92
CA ASP A 12 -3.46 0.10 -0.95
C ASP A 12 -4.89 0.11 -1.51
N SER A 13 -5.57 -1.02 -1.43
CA SER A 13 -6.93 -1.21 -1.98
C SER A 13 -7.08 -0.89 -3.48
N THR A 14 -5.97 -0.67 -4.19
CA THR A 14 -5.95 -0.36 -5.63
C THR A 14 -5.13 -1.39 -6.41
N LEU A 15 -3.82 -1.42 -6.27
CA LEU A 15 -2.95 -2.43 -6.89
C LEU A 15 -2.92 -3.73 -6.09
N SER A 16 -3.03 -3.63 -4.78
CA SER A 16 -3.20 -4.78 -3.89
C SER A 16 -4.51 -4.66 -3.13
N ALA A 17 -5.16 -5.79 -2.86
CA ALA A 17 -6.44 -5.85 -2.17
C ALA A 17 -6.32 -5.72 -0.64
N ILE A 18 -5.21 -5.20 -0.14
CA ILE A 18 -4.96 -4.98 1.29
C ILE A 18 -4.63 -3.53 1.60
N GLU A 19 -4.76 -3.19 2.87
CA GLU A 19 -4.28 -1.98 3.51
C GLU A 19 -3.11 -2.35 4.44
N GLY A 20 -1.87 -1.99 4.10
CA GLY A 20 -0.69 -2.48 4.80
C GLY A 20 -0.66 -2.14 6.29
N VAL A 21 -1.08 -0.94 6.66
CA VAL A 21 -1.14 -0.52 8.08
C VAL A 21 -2.22 -1.30 8.83
N ASP A 22 -3.34 -1.63 8.19
CA ASP A 22 -4.40 -2.42 8.80
C ASP A 22 -3.96 -3.87 9.02
N GLU A 23 -3.22 -4.46 8.08
CA GLU A 23 -2.61 -5.78 8.25
C GLU A 23 -1.65 -5.82 9.45
N LEU A 24 -0.80 -4.80 9.60
CA LEU A 24 0.08 -4.66 10.76
C LEU A 24 -0.72 -4.52 12.07
N THR A 25 -1.84 -3.82 12.03
CA THR A 25 -2.72 -3.62 13.18
C THR A 25 -3.35 -4.92 13.67
N LEU A 26 -3.67 -5.86 12.76
CA LEU A 26 -4.27 -7.16 13.10
C LEU A 26 -3.37 -8.01 14.01
N ALA A 27 -2.06 -7.81 13.98
CA ALA A 27 -1.09 -8.50 14.83
C ALA A 27 -1.06 -7.97 16.27
N LEU A 28 -1.72 -6.84 16.56
CA LEU A 28 -1.70 -6.21 17.88
C LEU A 28 -2.77 -6.77 18.83
N PRO A 29 -2.58 -6.57 20.14
CA PRO A 29 -3.64 -6.82 21.14
C PRO A 29 -4.91 -6.04 20.82
N LYS A 30 -6.06 -6.60 21.14
CA LYS A 30 -7.38 -5.99 20.83
C LYS A 30 -7.57 -4.58 21.39
N ALA A 31 -6.96 -4.26 22.52
CA ALA A 31 -7.02 -2.92 23.10
C ALA A 31 -6.37 -1.89 22.15
N LEU A 32 -5.17 -2.18 21.63
CA LEU A 32 -4.45 -1.31 20.70
C LEU A 32 -5.14 -1.22 19.34
N GLN A 33 -5.74 -2.32 18.87
CA GLN A 33 -6.55 -2.29 17.64
C GLN A 33 -7.72 -1.30 17.75
N ARG A 34 -8.39 -1.26 18.91
CA ARG A 34 -9.49 -0.31 19.16
C ARG A 34 -9.00 1.13 19.19
N GLU A 35 -7.86 1.38 19.82
CA GLU A 35 -7.24 2.72 19.88
C GLU A 35 -6.92 3.23 18.47
N ILE A 36 -6.27 2.40 17.64
CA ILE A 36 -5.92 2.74 16.26
C ILE A 36 -7.19 3.00 15.44
N LYS A 37 -8.23 2.17 15.63
CA LYS A 37 -9.51 2.36 14.94
C LYS A 37 -10.16 3.70 15.34
N ALA A 38 -10.21 4.02 16.61
CA ALA A 38 -10.75 5.29 17.10
C ALA A 38 -9.98 6.51 16.53
N LEU A 39 -8.66 6.40 16.42
CA LEU A 39 -7.82 7.42 15.83
C LEU A 39 -8.12 7.60 14.32
N THR A 40 -8.34 6.50 13.59
CA THR A 40 -8.72 6.53 12.18
C THR A 40 -10.10 7.19 11.99
N GLU A 41 -11.07 6.84 12.84
CA GLU A 41 -12.41 7.43 12.82
C GLU A 41 -12.36 8.96 13.13
N ALA A 42 -11.50 9.38 14.05
CA ALA A 42 -11.29 10.80 14.35
C ALA A 42 -10.74 11.57 13.13
N ALA A 43 -9.85 10.96 12.36
CA ALA A 43 -9.38 11.55 11.10
C ALA A 43 -10.49 11.65 10.05
N MET A 44 -11.27 10.59 9.88
CA MET A 44 -12.39 10.56 8.94
C MET A 44 -13.44 11.64 9.27
N ASN A 45 -13.63 11.94 10.55
CA ASN A 45 -14.51 13.01 11.03
C ASN A 45 -13.85 14.41 10.98
N GLY A 46 -12.60 14.52 10.56
CA GLY A 46 -11.89 15.78 10.44
C GLY A 46 -11.43 16.39 11.76
N THR A 47 -11.47 15.64 12.87
CA THR A 47 -11.04 16.12 14.20
C THR A 47 -9.54 16.05 14.42
N VAL A 48 -8.85 15.22 13.64
CA VAL A 48 -7.39 15.06 13.68
C VAL A 48 -6.86 15.10 12.23
N PRO A 49 -5.76 15.83 11.96
CA PRO A 49 -5.14 15.84 10.64
C PRO A 49 -4.69 14.44 10.21
N LEU A 50 -4.95 14.06 8.96
CA LEU A 50 -4.63 12.73 8.42
C LEU A 50 -3.13 12.37 8.55
N ALA A 51 -2.24 13.35 8.32
CA ALA A 51 -0.80 13.14 8.45
C ALA A 51 -0.41 12.72 9.88
N GLU A 52 -0.98 13.38 10.90
CA GLU A 52 -0.75 13.06 12.29
C GLU A 52 -1.26 11.67 12.67
N VAL A 53 -2.39 11.26 12.12
CA VAL A 53 -2.95 9.92 12.34
C VAL A 53 -2.03 8.83 11.83
N TYR A 54 -1.45 9.01 10.65
CA TYR A 54 -0.53 8.04 10.07
C TYR A 54 0.70 7.82 10.96
N GLU A 55 1.32 8.91 11.42
CA GLU A 55 2.48 8.84 12.31
C GLU A 55 2.13 8.16 13.65
N ARG A 56 1.00 8.53 14.24
CA ARG A 56 0.53 7.93 15.51
C ARG A 56 0.23 6.44 15.36
N ARG A 57 -0.42 6.03 14.28
CA ARG A 57 -0.69 4.61 13.99
C ARG A 57 0.62 3.81 13.91
N LEU A 58 1.59 4.28 13.14
CA LEU A 58 2.88 3.61 13.01
C LEU A 58 3.67 3.59 14.32
N ALA A 59 3.64 4.65 15.11
CA ALA A 59 4.28 4.69 16.41
C ALA A 59 3.67 3.69 17.40
N THR A 60 2.34 3.53 17.38
CA THR A 60 1.62 2.56 18.22
C THR A 60 1.89 1.13 17.78
N ILE A 61 1.92 0.88 16.46
CA ILE A 61 2.19 -0.45 15.91
C ILE A 61 3.64 -0.85 16.14
N ALA A 62 4.59 0.08 15.98
CA ALA A 62 6.04 -0.13 16.08
C ALA A 62 6.48 -1.46 15.39
N PRO A 63 6.21 -1.62 14.09
CA PRO A 63 6.37 -2.90 13.42
C PRO A 63 7.82 -3.35 13.39
N SER A 64 8.06 -4.63 13.64
CA SER A 64 9.36 -5.24 13.42
C SER A 64 9.67 -5.39 11.93
N ARG A 65 10.95 -5.58 11.61
CA ARG A 65 11.38 -5.84 10.23
C ARG A 65 10.67 -7.07 9.64
N ASP A 66 10.57 -8.15 10.42
CA ASP A 66 9.93 -9.39 9.97
C ASP A 66 8.43 -9.19 9.66
N GLN A 67 7.75 -8.37 10.45
CA GLN A 67 6.36 -8.00 10.19
C GLN A 67 6.23 -7.19 8.90
N LEU A 68 7.13 -6.24 8.65
CA LEU A 68 7.14 -5.47 7.41
C LEU A 68 7.41 -6.36 6.19
N GLU A 69 8.36 -7.29 6.29
CA GLU A 69 8.65 -8.25 5.23
C GLU A 69 7.45 -9.18 4.95
N ALA A 70 6.76 -9.64 5.99
CA ALA A 70 5.57 -10.46 5.86
C ALA A 70 4.43 -9.71 5.15
N VAL A 71 4.18 -8.47 5.51
CA VAL A 71 3.19 -7.61 4.83
C VAL A 71 3.61 -7.33 3.39
N GLY A 72 4.90 -7.10 3.14
CA GLY A 72 5.42 -6.94 1.77
C GLY A 72 5.14 -8.15 0.88
N LYS A 73 5.29 -9.36 1.39
CA LYS A 73 4.91 -10.59 0.68
C LYS A 73 3.40 -10.66 0.43
N LEU A 74 2.61 -10.28 1.44
CA LEU A 74 1.16 -10.28 1.34
C LEU A 74 0.66 -9.29 0.28
N TYR A 75 1.30 -8.13 0.12
CA TYR A 75 1.00 -7.19 -0.97
C TYR A 75 1.10 -7.85 -2.34
N VAL A 76 2.13 -8.65 -2.56
CA VAL A 76 2.35 -9.37 -3.83
C VAL A 76 1.32 -10.49 -4.01
N GLU A 77 1.03 -11.25 -2.97
CA GLU A 77 0.04 -12.34 -3.01
C GLU A 77 -1.39 -11.83 -3.26
N LYS A 78 -1.69 -10.63 -2.78
CA LYS A 78 -3.01 -9.99 -2.89
C LYS A 78 -3.10 -8.95 -3.99
N LEU A 79 -2.19 -9.00 -4.96
CA LEU A 79 -2.32 -8.16 -6.15
C LEU A 79 -3.70 -8.37 -6.78
N VAL A 80 -4.38 -7.26 -7.04
CA VAL A 80 -5.64 -7.30 -7.78
C VAL A 80 -5.34 -7.88 -9.16
N PRO A 81 -6.08 -8.89 -9.62
CA PRO A 81 -5.89 -9.45 -10.94
C PRO A 81 -6.06 -8.32 -11.95
N GLY A 82 -4.96 -7.81 -12.47
CA GLY A 82 -4.99 -6.93 -13.62
C GLY A 82 -5.64 -7.71 -14.75
N ASP A 83 -6.61 -7.11 -15.41
CA ASP A 83 -7.18 -7.74 -16.58
C ASP A 83 -6.08 -7.84 -17.67
N ALA A 84 -5.34 -8.93 -17.60
CA ALA A 84 -4.24 -9.21 -18.52
C ALA A 84 -4.71 -9.40 -19.96
N ARG A 85 -6.01 -9.29 -20.20
CA ARG A 85 -6.61 -9.45 -21.54
C ARG A 85 -6.69 -8.15 -22.33
N GLY A 86 -6.46 -6.99 -21.72
CA GLY A 86 -6.63 -5.68 -22.38
C GLY A 86 -5.34 -4.95 -22.76
N SER A 87 -4.20 -5.26 -22.21
CA SER A 87 -2.97 -4.54 -22.49
C SER A 87 -1.88 -5.43 -23.06
N ARG A 88 -1.70 -5.41 -24.36
CA ARG A 88 -0.47 -5.90 -25.01
C ARG A 88 0.75 -5.01 -24.71
N GLY A 89 0.66 -4.15 -23.72
CA GLY A 89 1.73 -3.37 -23.13
C GLY A 89 1.82 -3.69 -21.66
N ARG A 90 2.82 -4.46 -21.23
CA ARG A 90 3.08 -4.70 -19.82
C ARG A 90 3.35 -3.36 -19.12
N PRO A 91 2.65 -3.00 -18.03
CA PRO A 91 2.99 -1.81 -17.27
C PRO A 91 4.42 -1.98 -16.77
N ARG A 92 5.30 -1.07 -17.15
CA ARG A 92 6.63 -0.97 -16.57
C ARG A 92 6.46 -0.54 -15.11
N CYS A 93 7.00 -1.31 -14.18
CA CYS A 93 6.99 -0.90 -12.78
C CYS A 93 7.76 0.43 -12.61
N ALA A 94 7.41 1.19 -11.58
CA ALA A 94 8.02 2.51 -11.34
C ALA A 94 9.56 2.46 -11.23
N ALA A 95 10.13 1.34 -10.79
CA ALA A 95 11.57 1.11 -10.78
C ALA A 95 12.15 1.00 -12.20
N CYS A 96 11.49 0.23 -13.09
CA CYS A 96 11.90 0.08 -14.49
C CYS A 96 11.73 1.37 -15.29
N CYS A 97 10.73 2.19 -14.96
CA CYS A 97 10.53 3.49 -15.62
C CYS A 97 11.64 4.49 -15.27
N ARG A 98 12.16 4.47 -14.05
CA ARG A 98 13.25 5.39 -13.63
C ARG A 98 14.62 5.02 -14.17
N THR A 99 14.90 3.75 -14.34
CA THR A 99 16.25 3.27 -14.72
C THR A 99 16.37 2.87 -16.17
N GLY A 100 15.26 2.85 -16.92
CA GLY A 100 15.25 2.35 -18.31
C GLY A 100 15.51 0.83 -18.43
N ALA A 101 15.60 0.13 -17.31
CA ALA A 101 15.87 -1.30 -17.27
C ALA A 101 14.68 -2.13 -17.78
N ARG A 102 14.93 -3.28 -18.35
CA ARG A 102 13.88 -4.24 -18.73
C ARG A 102 13.30 -4.89 -17.47
N CYS A 103 11.98 -5.01 -17.40
CA CYS A 103 11.35 -5.78 -16.35
C CYS A 103 11.79 -7.25 -16.41
N PRO A 104 12.22 -7.86 -15.30
CA PRO A 104 12.53 -9.28 -15.27
C PRO A 104 11.28 -10.10 -15.61
N GLY A 105 11.39 -10.97 -16.59
CA GLY A 105 10.28 -11.85 -17.02
C GLY A 105 9.70 -11.58 -18.41
N SER A 106 10.27 -10.69 -19.20
CA SER A 106 9.92 -10.56 -20.63
C SER A 106 10.69 -11.62 -21.45
N ARG A 107 10.06 -12.74 -21.68
CA ARG A 107 10.38 -13.60 -22.81
C ARG A 107 9.30 -13.46 -23.87
#